data_aae7f3a7f4f47b7218b67af9bb77c3b8
#
_entry.id   aae7f3a7f4f47b7218b67af9bb77c3b8
#
_cell.length_a   1.000
_cell.length_b   1.000
_cell.length_c   1.000
_cell.angle_alpha   90.00
_cell.angle_beta   90.00
_cell.angle_gamma   90.00
#
_symmetry.space_group_name_H-M   'P 1'
#
loop_
_entity.id
_entity.type
_entity.pdbx_description
1 polymer ?
#
loop_
_entity_poly.entity_id
_entity_poly.type
_entity_poly.pdbx_seq_one_letter_code
_entity_poly.pdbx_strand_id
1 'polypeptide(L)'
;LKVGKYSLYLGMTLAQVNEVMVVGTVDEGLSPQGNQSYVYNPGGDYSCLIEVQIRDGKVVEMSTISKNFSYGDILTSGDSFSTLTSNGFRSMSTYQYTIYSQTTDDAYVNVMTDKQRDKKAYGVQIFDKGLGSMDSLLYPKNCTYSDAVNKYQARLSALYLNAYRAYHGIESLLNLGDNATAQSHSEYMAK
;
A
#
# COMPACT_ATOMS: atom_id res chain seq x y z
N LEU A 1 1.96 11.17 -5.82
CA LEU A 1 2.81 10.46 -4.85
C LEU A 1 4.27 10.57 -5.26
N LYS A 2 5.10 11.06 -4.37
CA LYS A 2 6.55 11.06 -4.52
C LYS A 2 7.15 10.06 -3.51
N VAL A 3 8.08 9.21 -3.97
CA VAL A 3 8.80 8.27 -3.09
C VAL A 3 10.29 8.35 -3.47
N GLY A 4 11.09 8.98 -2.61
CA GLY A 4 12.47 9.31 -2.95
C GLY A 4 12.55 10.17 -4.22
N LYS A 5 13.20 9.65 -5.28
CA LYS A 5 13.30 10.32 -6.59
C LYS A 5 12.14 10.02 -7.55
N TYR A 6 11.28 9.06 -7.23
CA TYR A 6 10.20 8.60 -8.09
C TYR A 6 8.92 9.41 -7.86
N SER A 7 8.30 9.89 -8.93
CA SER A 7 7.03 10.64 -8.88
C SER A 7 5.98 9.95 -9.73
N LEU A 8 4.89 9.53 -9.07
CA LEU A 8 3.78 8.82 -9.69
C LEU A 8 2.48 9.59 -9.46
N TYR A 9 1.53 9.45 -10.39
CA TYR A 9 0.21 10.06 -10.25
C TYR A 9 -0.89 9.15 -10.82
N LEU A 10 -2.09 9.34 -10.34
CA LEU A 10 -3.28 8.64 -10.84
C LEU A 10 -3.48 8.96 -12.32
N GLY A 11 -3.95 7.99 -13.09
CA GLY A 11 -4.14 8.13 -14.53
C GLY A 11 -2.91 7.88 -15.40
N MET A 12 -1.72 7.64 -14.83
CA MET A 12 -0.56 7.17 -15.61
C MET A 12 -0.87 5.83 -16.27
N THR A 13 -0.27 5.60 -17.45
CA THR A 13 -0.21 4.26 -18.03
C THR A 13 0.90 3.44 -17.41
N LEU A 14 0.86 2.10 -17.56
CA LEU A 14 1.96 1.24 -17.11
C LEU A 14 3.29 1.62 -17.79
N ALA A 15 3.28 2.00 -19.06
CA ALA A 15 4.48 2.45 -19.76
C ALA A 15 5.10 3.68 -19.08
N GLN A 16 4.28 4.67 -18.72
CA GLN A 16 4.75 5.87 -18.00
C GLN A 16 5.27 5.52 -16.58
N VAL A 17 4.62 4.58 -15.88
CA VAL A 17 5.13 4.10 -14.59
C VAL A 17 6.51 3.46 -14.76
N ASN A 18 6.69 2.60 -15.76
CA ASN A 18 7.97 1.93 -16.02
C ASN A 18 9.07 2.91 -16.44
N GLU A 19 8.75 3.98 -17.16
CA GLU A 19 9.69 5.05 -17.48
C GLU A 19 10.19 5.77 -16.22
N VAL A 20 9.30 6.01 -15.25
CA VAL A 20 9.66 6.65 -13.98
C VAL A 20 10.46 5.69 -13.11
N MET A 21 10.00 4.45 -12.98
CA MET A 21 10.58 3.49 -12.03
C MET A 21 11.99 3.00 -12.45
N VAL A 22 12.27 2.90 -13.75
CA VAL A 22 13.58 2.46 -14.31
C VAL A 22 14.06 1.08 -13.81
N VAL A 23 13.21 0.39 -13.07
CA VAL A 23 13.47 -0.95 -12.52
C VAL A 23 12.28 -1.84 -12.82
N GLY A 24 12.52 -3.13 -12.95
CA GLY A 24 11.45 -4.09 -13.15
C GLY A 24 10.57 -4.25 -11.90
N THR A 25 9.40 -4.82 -12.11
CA THR A 25 8.54 -5.27 -11.02
C THR A 25 9.21 -6.41 -10.25
N VAL A 26 9.01 -6.45 -8.93
CA VAL A 26 9.46 -7.57 -8.09
C VAL A 26 8.35 -8.60 -7.89
N ASP A 27 7.09 -8.20 -8.03
CA ASP A 27 5.92 -9.07 -8.06
C ASP A 27 4.78 -8.41 -8.84
N GLU A 28 3.87 -9.22 -9.37
CA GLU A 28 2.67 -8.77 -10.05
C GLU A 28 1.52 -9.77 -9.87
N GLY A 29 0.29 -9.29 -9.98
CA GLY A 29 -0.89 -10.13 -9.88
C GLY A 29 -2.19 -9.35 -9.92
N LEU A 30 -3.29 -10.03 -9.63
CA LEU A 30 -4.61 -9.41 -9.56
C LEU A 30 -4.96 -9.07 -8.10
N SER A 31 -5.45 -7.86 -7.90
CA SER A 31 -6.09 -7.50 -6.64
C SER A 31 -7.46 -8.19 -6.50
N PRO A 32 -8.00 -8.32 -5.28
CA PRO A 32 -9.35 -8.84 -5.07
C PRO A 32 -10.45 -8.07 -5.82
N GLN A 33 -10.20 -6.80 -6.14
CA GLN A 33 -11.10 -5.93 -6.92
C GLN A 33 -10.94 -6.11 -8.44
N GLY A 34 -10.03 -7.01 -8.87
CA GLY A 34 -9.76 -7.29 -10.28
C GLY A 34 -8.83 -6.31 -10.98
N ASN A 35 -8.16 -5.42 -10.23
CA ASN A 35 -7.15 -4.54 -10.81
C ASN A 35 -5.84 -5.32 -11.02
N GLN A 36 -5.13 -5.03 -12.10
CA GLN A 36 -3.77 -5.51 -12.27
C GLN A 36 -2.83 -4.73 -11.34
N SER A 37 -2.14 -5.44 -10.47
CA SER A 37 -1.21 -4.85 -9.49
C SER A 37 0.24 -5.14 -9.87
N TYR A 38 1.11 -4.15 -9.69
CA TYR A 38 2.55 -4.20 -9.93
C TYR A 38 3.29 -3.65 -8.72
N VAL A 39 4.27 -4.39 -8.23
CA VAL A 39 5.08 -4.01 -7.07
C VAL A 39 6.51 -3.74 -7.49
N TYR A 40 7.07 -2.65 -7.03
CA TYR A 40 8.44 -2.21 -7.26
C TYR A 40 9.20 -2.09 -5.94
N ASN A 41 10.46 -2.52 -5.94
CA ASN A 41 11.38 -2.38 -4.81
C ASN A 41 12.75 -1.91 -5.31
N PRO A 42 12.88 -0.61 -5.69
CA PRO A 42 14.04 -0.10 -6.42
C PRO A 42 15.39 -0.29 -5.70
N GLY A 43 15.38 -0.30 -4.37
CA GLY A 43 16.59 -0.51 -3.56
C GLY A 43 16.92 -1.97 -3.29
N GLY A 44 15.98 -2.87 -3.54
CA GLY A 44 16.10 -4.29 -3.17
C GLY A 44 16.06 -4.57 -1.64
N ASP A 45 15.95 -3.52 -0.82
CA ASP A 45 16.04 -3.56 0.64
C ASP A 45 14.74 -3.21 1.35
N TYR A 46 13.66 -3.10 0.59
CA TYR A 46 12.31 -2.70 1.04
C TYR A 46 12.20 -1.28 1.63
N SER A 47 13.25 -0.48 1.61
CA SER A 47 13.19 0.92 2.07
C SER A 47 12.30 1.82 1.20
N CYS A 48 11.99 1.35 -0.01
CA CYS A 48 11.17 2.03 -1.00
C CYS A 48 10.29 1.01 -1.72
N LEU A 49 9.28 0.46 -1.04
CA LEU A 49 8.30 -0.42 -1.67
C LEU A 49 7.16 0.44 -2.24
N ILE A 50 6.86 0.27 -3.53
CA ILE A 50 5.78 0.97 -4.22
C ILE A 50 4.90 -0.08 -4.91
N GLU A 51 3.60 -0.02 -4.67
CA GLU A 51 2.59 -0.75 -5.43
C GLU A 51 1.79 0.23 -6.28
N VAL A 52 1.48 -0.15 -7.51
CA VAL A 52 0.49 0.53 -8.36
C VAL A 52 -0.54 -0.47 -8.85
N GLN A 53 -1.80 -0.09 -8.84
CA GLN A 53 -2.87 -0.88 -9.42
C GLN A 53 -3.43 -0.18 -10.65
N ILE A 54 -3.64 -0.97 -11.70
CA ILE A 54 -4.09 -0.50 -13.01
C ILE A 54 -5.45 -1.09 -13.34
N ARG A 55 -6.36 -0.22 -13.75
CA ARG A 55 -7.67 -0.56 -14.33
C ARG A 55 -7.84 0.22 -15.63
N ASP A 56 -8.33 -0.44 -16.67
CA ASP A 56 -8.56 0.18 -18.00
C ASP A 56 -7.32 0.92 -18.54
N GLY A 57 -6.12 0.33 -18.31
CA GLY A 57 -4.84 0.86 -18.74
C GLY A 57 -4.32 2.07 -17.97
N LYS A 58 -4.96 2.45 -16.86
CA LYS A 58 -4.61 3.62 -16.04
C LYS A 58 -4.35 3.25 -14.59
N VAL A 59 -3.40 3.92 -13.96
CA VAL A 59 -3.17 3.84 -12.52
C VAL A 59 -4.38 4.40 -11.78
N VAL A 60 -5.01 3.57 -10.98
CA VAL A 60 -6.19 3.89 -10.17
C VAL A 60 -5.92 3.82 -8.66
N GLU A 61 -4.81 3.19 -8.30
CA GLU A 61 -4.36 3.10 -6.90
C GLU A 61 -2.84 3.10 -6.85
N MET A 62 -2.30 3.75 -5.84
CA MET A 62 -0.88 3.76 -5.51
C MET A 62 -0.71 3.61 -4.02
N SER A 63 0.26 2.81 -3.60
CA SER A 63 0.59 2.67 -2.19
C SER A 63 2.09 2.52 -1.97
N THR A 64 2.55 2.93 -0.79
CA THR A 64 3.94 2.79 -0.37
C THR A 64 4.07 2.68 1.14
N ILE A 65 5.10 1.96 1.58
CA ILE A 65 5.70 2.08 2.90
C ILE A 65 7.15 2.50 2.68
N SER A 66 7.52 3.68 3.17
CA SER A 66 8.87 4.23 2.99
C SER A 66 9.14 5.35 3.99
N LYS A 67 10.41 5.60 4.30
CA LYS A 67 10.85 6.78 5.06
C LYS A 67 10.85 8.07 4.24
N ASN A 68 10.71 7.98 2.93
CA ASN A 68 10.94 9.07 1.99
C ASN A 68 9.76 9.26 1.03
N PHE A 69 8.53 9.22 1.52
CA PHE A 69 7.37 9.55 0.69
C PHE A 69 6.76 10.91 1.05
N SER A 70 6.11 11.51 0.06
CA SER A 70 5.23 12.67 0.25
C SER A 70 4.07 12.65 -0.77
N TYR A 71 2.98 13.31 -0.42
CA TYR A 71 1.84 13.54 -1.30
C TYR A 71 1.42 15.00 -1.24
N GLY A 72 1.74 15.74 -2.32
CA GLY A 72 1.61 17.19 -2.33
C GLY A 72 2.32 17.82 -1.12
N ASP A 73 1.75 18.91 -0.65
CA ASP A 73 2.21 19.64 0.55
C ASP A 73 1.46 19.20 1.83
N ILE A 74 0.58 18.19 1.71
CA ILE A 74 -0.33 17.79 2.80
C ILE A 74 0.16 16.59 3.60
N LEU A 75 1.10 15.80 3.08
CA LEU A 75 1.56 14.58 3.72
C LEU A 75 3.03 14.31 3.44
N THR A 76 3.77 14.01 4.52
CA THR A 76 5.16 13.55 4.45
C THR A 76 5.35 12.34 5.39
N SER A 77 6.22 11.41 4.99
CA SER A 77 6.63 10.29 5.86
C SER A 77 7.15 10.81 7.20
N GLY A 78 6.70 10.23 8.28
CA GLY A 78 7.05 10.64 9.64
C GLY A 78 6.15 11.73 10.23
N ASP A 79 5.15 12.22 9.50
CA ASP A 79 4.17 13.16 10.05
C ASP A 79 3.47 12.57 11.28
N SER A 80 3.36 13.41 12.32
CA SER A 80 2.68 13.06 13.56
C SER A 80 1.15 13.11 13.39
N PHE A 81 0.42 12.52 14.33
CA PHE A 81 -1.05 12.60 14.36
C PHE A 81 -1.55 14.05 14.39
N SER A 82 -0.86 14.95 15.10
CA SER A 82 -1.21 16.38 15.14
C SER A 82 -0.99 17.05 13.79
N THR A 83 0.11 16.75 13.11
CA THR A 83 0.40 17.27 11.77
C THR A 83 -0.65 16.80 10.77
N LEU A 84 -0.98 15.50 10.76
CA LEU A 84 -2.03 14.96 9.89
C LEU A 84 -3.37 15.66 10.11
N THR A 85 -3.78 15.83 11.38
CA THR A 85 -5.03 16.53 11.71
C THR A 85 -5.00 18.00 11.26
N SER A 86 -3.89 18.70 11.46
CA SER A 86 -3.72 20.08 11.01
C SER A 86 -3.78 20.23 9.48
N ASN A 87 -3.33 19.21 8.76
CA ASN A 87 -3.39 19.13 7.30
C ASN A 87 -4.75 18.63 6.77
N GLY A 88 -5.77 18.51 7.65
CA GLY A 88 -7.14 18.17 7.25
C GLY A 88 -7.47 16.67 7.21
N PHE A 89 -6.54 15.80 7.62
CA PHE A 89 -6.83 14.38 7.73
C PHE A 89 -7.74 14.10 8.94
N ARG A 90 -8.69 13.19 8.76
CA ARG A 90 -9.59 12.71 9.81
C ARG A 90 -9.20 11.29 10.22
N SER A 91 -9.14 11.03 11.53
CA SER A 91 -8.84 9.68 12.00
C SER A 91 -10.05 8.77 11.84
N MET A 92 -9.78 7.58 11.32
CA MET A 92 -10.68 6.43 11.28
C MET A 92 -10.03 5.35 12.14
N SER A 93 -10.37 5.30 13.42
CA SER A 93 -9.75 4.34 14.35
C SER A 93 -10.48 3.01 14.34
N THR A 94 -9.69 1.93 14.22
CA THR A 94 -10.10 0.59 14.64
C THR A 94 -9.45 0.26 16.00
N TYR A 95 -9.79 -0.88 16.56
CA TYR A 95 -9.19 -1.33 17.84
C TYR A 95 -7.66 -1.50 17.74
N GLN A 96 -7.15 -1.91 16.59
CA GLN A 96 -5.74 -2.29 16.43
C GLN A 96 -4.87 -1.22 15.75
N TYR A 97 -5.43 -0.41 14.88
CA TYR A 97 -4.69 0.61 14.12
C TYR A 97 -5.55 1.86 13.91
N THR A 98 -4.87 2.96 13.62
CA THR A 98 -5.51 4.21 13.22
C THR A 98 -5.12 4.52 11.79
N ILE A 99 -6.12 4.66 10.93
CA ILE A 99 -5.96 5.21 9.59
C ILE A 99 -6.36 6.68 9.64
N TYR A 100 -5.56 7.53 9.04
CA TYR A 100 -5.92 8.92 8.79
C TYR A 100 -6.32 9.07 7.34
N SER A 101 -7.47 9.65 7.07
CA SER A 101 -7.99 9.75 5.72
C SER A 101 -8.33 11.18 5.37
N GLN A 102 -8.08 11.55 4.12
CA GLN A 102 -8.47 12.81 3.51
C GLN A 102 -9.05 12.57 2.12
N THR A 103 -10.02 13.38 1.76
CA THR A 103 -10.56 13.45 0.39
C THR A 103 -10.04 14.72 -0.26
N THR A 104 -9.33 14.56 -1.37
CA THR A 104 -8.94 15.66 -2.26
C THR A 104 -9.93 15.79 -3.43
N ASP A 105 -9.68 16.66 -4.38
CA ASP A 105 -10.58 16.86 -5.53
C ASP A 105 -10.69 15.59 -6.39
N ASP A 106 -9.60 14.83 -6.54
CA ASP A 106 -9.46 13.68 -7.44
C ASP A 106 -9.15 12.36 -6.74
N ALA A 107 -8.80 12.37 -5.45
CA ALA A 107 -8.33 11.18 -4.74
C ALA A 107 -8.87 11.03 -3.32
N TYR A 108 -8.87 9.78 -2.85
CA TYR A 108 -8.89 9.44 -1.43
C TYR A 108 -7.47 9.08 -0.99
N VAL A 109 -7.03 9.68 0.11
CA VAL A 109 -5.68 9.49 0.66
C VAL A 109 -5.79 8.87 2.04
N ASN A 110 -5.30 7.65 2.20
CA ASN A 110 -5.29 6.91 3.46
C ASN A 110 -3.87 6.79 3.97
N VAL A 111 -3.62 7.26 5.18
CA VAL A 111 -2.31 7.25 5.82
C VAL A 111 -2.25 6.13 6.84
N MET A 112 -1.28 5.24 6.68
CA MET A 112 -0.98 4.18 7.63
C MET A 112 -0.11 4.76 8.76
N THR A 113 -0.58 4.61 9.99
CA THR A 113 0.11 5.13 11.18
C THR A 113 0.33 4.04 12.21
N ASP A 114 1.48 4.08 12.88
CA ASP A 114 1.78 3.18 13.98
C ASP A 114 1.28 3.75 15.31
N LYS A 115 0.16 3.24 15.78
CA LYS A 115 -0.46 3.67 17.05
C LYS A 115 0.35 3.29 18.28
N GLN A 116 1.13 2.21 18.21
CA GLN A 116 1.77 1.61 19.40
C GLN A 116 3.22 2.06 19.57
N ARG A 117 3.92 2.47 18.51
CA ARG A 117 5.32 2.85 18.57
C ARG A 117 5.51 4.37 18.61
N ASP A 118 5.54 5.00 17.45
CA ASP A 118 5.93 6.40 17.33
C ASP A 118 4.78 7.34 16.94
N LYS A 119 3.61 6.80 16.66
CA LYS A 119 2.41 7.55 16.24
C LYS A 119 2.65 8.42 15.01
N LYS A 120 3.41 7.88 14.06
CA LYS A 120 3.83 8.58 12.84
C LYS A 120 3.31 7.88 11.59
N ALA A 121 3.21 8.66 10.50
CA ALA A 121 2.92 8.16 9.18
C ALA A 121 4.09 7.32 8.66
N TYR A 122 3.87 6.03 8.36
CA TYR A 122 4.86 5.15 7.79
C TYR A 122 4.54 4.68 6.37
N GLY A 123 3.30 4.86 5.94
CA GLY A 123 2.84 4.49 4.62
C GLY A 123 1.62 5.28 4.20
N VAL A 124 1.31 5.21 2.91
CA VAL A 124 0.16 5.88 2.31
C VAL A 124 -0.44 5.01 1.21
N GLN A 125 -1.74 5.12 1.06
CA GLN A 125 -2.53 4.50 0.01
C GLN A 125 -3.42 5.57 -0.62
N ILE A 126 -3.38 5.71 -1.93
CA ILE A 126 -4.05 6.77 -2.69
C ILE A 126 -4.93 6.10 -3.74
N PHE A 127 -6.21 6.39 -3.72
CA PHE A 127 -7.22 5.83 -4.62
C PHE A 127 -7.83 6.91 -5.51
N ASP A 128 -8.05 6.58 -6.76
CA ASP A 128 -8.89 7.38 -7.66
C ASP A 128 -10.35 7.37 -7.16
N LYS A 129 -10.94 8.54 -7.02
CA LYS A 129 -12.36 8.69 -6.61
C LYS A 129 -13.34 8.05 -7.59
N GLY A 130 -12.96 7.92 -8.86
CA GLY A 130 -13.74 7.22 -9.87
C GLY A 130 -13.97 5.73 -9.59
N LEU A 131 -13.20 5.13 -8.68
CA LEU A 131 -13.38 3.72 -8.29
C LEU A 131 -14.59 3.47 -7.39
N GLY A 132 -15.08 4.49 -6.69
CA GLY A 132 -16.20 4.37 -5.75
C GLY A 132 -16.05 5.24 -4.52
N SER A 133 -16.81 4.95 -3.47
CA SER A 133 -16.70 5.63 -2.18
C SER A 133 -15.52 5.11 -1.37
N MET A 134 -15.02 5.91 -0.43
CA MET A 134 -13.97 5.50 0.52
C MET A 134 -14.32 4.17 1.22
N ASP A 135 -15.56 4.03 1.69
CA ASP A 135 -15.99 2.81 2.38
C ASP A 135 -15.97 1.58 1.47
N SER A 136 -16.34 1.75 0.18
CA SER A 136 -16.31 0.64 -0.77
C SER A 136 -14.89 0.23 -1.16
N LEU A 137 -13.92 1.13 -1.03
CA LEU A 137 -12.50 0.86 -1.31
C LEU A 137 -11.81 0.20 -0.11
N LEU A 138 -12.13 0.65 1.11
CA LEU A 138 -11.58 0.06 2.34
C LEU A 138 -12.21 -1.29 2.70
N TYR A 139 -13.50 -1.47 2.37
CA TYR A 139 -14.27 -2.68 2.68
C TYR A 139 -15.00 -3.19 1.43
N PRO A 140 -14.27 -3.63 0.41
CA PRO A 140 -14.88 -4.03 -0.86
C PRO A 140 -15.78 -5.25 -0.66
N LYS A 141 -17.05 -5.12 -1.07
CA LYS A 141 -18.06 -6.19 -0.95
C LYS A 141 -18.01 -7.19 -2.11
N ASN A 142 -17.53 -6.72 -3.27
CA ASN A 142 -17.50 -7.50 -4.51
C ASN A 142 -16.05 -7.88 -4.86
N CYS A 143 -15.47 -8.78 -4.07
CA CYS A 143 -14.13 -9.29 -4.32
C CYS A 143 -14.20 -10.67 -4.94
N THR A 144 -13.35 -10.93 -5.92
CA THR A 144 -13.13 -12.26 -6.46
C THR A 144 -11.88 -12.85 -5.84
N TYR A 145 -12.04 -13.94 -5.12
CA TYR A 145 -10.94 -14.71 -4.55
C TYR A 145 -10.77 -15.99 -5.33
N SER A 146 -9.69 -16.07 -6.09
CA SER A 146 -9.20 -17.29 -6.71
C SER A 146 -7.87 -17.69 -6.06
N ASP A 147 -7.42 -18.92 -6.29
CA ASP A 147 -6.11 -19.35 -5.79
C ASP A 147 -4.98 -18.43 -6.25
N ALA A 148 -5.04 -17.91 -7.48
CA ALA A 148 -4.06 -16.97 -8.00
C ALA A 148 -4.08 -15.64 -7.23
N VAL A 149 -5.28 -15.07 -6.99
CA VAL A 149 -5.46 -13.86 -6.18
C VAL A 149 -4.97 -14.08 -4.76
N ASN A 150 -5.37 -15.18 -4.13
CA ASN A 150 -4.95 -15.50 -2.75
C ASN A 150 -3.44 -15.64 -2.61
N LYS A 151 -2.79 -16.35 -3.55
CA LYS A 151 -1.33 -16.49 -3.58
C LYS A 151 -0.64 -15.15 -3.78
N TYR A 152 -1.14 -14.31 -4.68
CA TYR A 152 -0.62 -12.96 -4.87
C TYR A 152 -0.77 -12.11 -3.60
N GLN A 153 -1.95 -12.09 -2.98
CA GLN A 153 -2.19 -11.34 -1.74
C GLN A 153 -1.28 -11.80 -0.58
N ALA A 154 -1.00 -13.10 -0.48
CA ALA A 154 -0.05 -13.62 0.51
C ALA A 154 1.36 -13.08 0.28
N ARG A 155 1.86 -13.10 -0.98
CA ARG A 155 3.18 -12.53 -1.32
C ARG A 155 3.22 -11.01 -1.09
N LEU A 156 2.19 -10.30 -1.52
CA LEU A 156 2.06 -8.85 -1.32
C LEU A 156 2.11 -8.48 0.17
N SER A 157 1.36 -9.20 1.01
CA SER A 157 1.38 -8.99 2.47
C SER A 157 2.78 -9.17 3.06
N ALA A 158 3.52 -10.13 2.55
CA ALA A 158 4.90 -10.39 2.95
C ALA A 158 5.86 -9.27 2.52
N LEU A 159 5.68 -8.72 1.32
CA LEU A 159 6.45 -7.56 0.85
C LEU A 159 6.16 -6.32 1.71
N TYR A 160 4.89 -6.06 2.04
CA TYR A 160 4.50 -4.97 2.94
C TYR A 160 5.06 -5.15 4.35
N LEU A 161 5.07 -6.38 4.88
CA LEU A 161 5.69 -6.67 6.17
C LEU A 161 7.19 -6.34 6.16
N ASN A 162 7.90 -6.71 5.10
CA ASN A 162 9.31 -6.38 4.96
C ASN A 162 9.54 -4.86 4.82
N ALA A 163 8.69 -4.16 4.08
CA ALA A 163 8.75 -2.71 3.98
C ALA A 163 8.51 -2.02 5.35
N TYR A 164 7.54 -2.51 6.13
CA TYR A 164 7.29 -2.02 7.48
C TYR A 164 8.50 -2.30 8.40
N ARG A 165 9.11 -3.48 8.32
CA ARG A 165 10.33 -3.82 9.07
C ARG A 165 11.48 -2.89 8.67
N ALA A 166 11.71 -2.66 7.38
CA ALA A 166 12.73 -1.75 6.88
C ALA A 166 12.48 -0.30 7.34
N TYR A 167 11.21 0.15 7.36
CA TYR A 167 10.84 1.45 7.93
C TYR A 167 11.32 1.60 9.38
N HIS A 168 11.23 0.57 10.18
CA HIS A 168 11.67 0.56 11.58
C HIS A 168 13.15 0.15 11.77
N GLY A 169 13.91 -0.03 10.70
CA GLY A 169 15.31 -0.46 10.77
C GLY A 169 15.48 -1.90 11.26
N ILE A 170 14.48 -2.73 11.05
CA ILE A 170 14.47 -4.16 11.39
C ILE A 170 14.81 -4.93 10.12
N GLU A 171 15.71 -5.90 10.21
CA GLU A 171 16.12 -6.76 9.11
C GLU A 171 14.91 -7.46 8.46
N SER A 172 14.87 -7.53 7.12
CA SER A 172 13.82 -8.20 6.38
C SER A 172 13.81 -9.70 6.63
N LEU A 173 12.64 -10.31 6.50
CA LEU A 173 12.49 -11.77 6.53
C LEU A 173 13.03 -12.35 5.20
N LEU A 174 13.98 -13.26 5.28
CA LEU A 174 14.65 -13.82 4.11
C LEU A 174 13.82 -14.86 3.36
N ASN A 175 12.87 -15.49 4.03
CA ASN A 175 12.07 -16.55 3.44
C ASN A 175 10.58 -16.37 3.74
N LEU A 176 9.86 -15.96 2.70
CA LEU A 176 8.41 -15.84 2.70
C LEU A 176 7.77 -16.98 1.92
N GLY A 177 8.48 -18.09 1.79
CA GLY A 177 8.00 -19.29 1.13
C GLY A 177 6.79 -19.92 1.83
N ASP A 178 6.17 -20.89 1.17
CA ASP A 178 5.02 -21.62 1.67
C ASP A 178 5.33 -22.19 3.06
N ASN A 179 4.64 -21.66 4.05
CA ASN A 179 4.73 -22.16 5.41
C ASN A 179 3.57 -23.15 5.64
N ALA A 180 3.84 -24.44 5.43
CA ALA A 180 2.85 -25.50 5.62
C ALA A 180 2.25 -25.49 7.04
N THR A 181 3.00 -25.06 8.05
CA THR A 181 2.52 -24.94 9.42
C THR A 181 1.49 -23.82 9.55
N ALA A 182 1.76 -22.63 8.93
CA ALA A 182 0.82 -21.52 8.95
C ALA A 182 -0.46 -21.86 8.16
N GLN A 183 -0.34 -22.53 7.04
CA GLN A 183 -1.47 -22.99 6.25
C GLN A 183 -2.31 -23.99 7.03
N SER A 184 -1.71 -25.02 7.62
CA SER A 184 -2.37 -26.00 8.47
C SER A 184 -3.08 -25.35 9.66
N HIS A 185 -2.48 -24.33 10.28
CA HIS A 185 -3.13 -23.57 11.35
C HIS A 185 -4.34 -22.78 10.85
N SER A 186 -4.22 -22.12 9.70
CA SER A 186 -5.34 -21.40 9.08
C SER A 186 -6.50 -22.33 8.72
N GLU A 187 -6.22 -23.50 8.19
CA GLU A 187 -7.23 -24.54 7.90
C GLU A 187 -7.90 -25.08 9.18
N TYR A 188 -7.16 -25.19 10.27
CA TYR A 188 -7.72 -25.56 11.58
C TYR A 188 -8.67 -24.47 12.10
N MET A 189 -8.30 -23.20 11.96
CA MET A 189 -9.12 -22.08 12.42
C MET A 189 -10.38 -21.84 11.57
N ALA A 190 -10.41 -22.34 10.32
CA ALA A 190 -11.54 -22.23 9.40
C ALA A 190 -12.63 -23.31 9.61
N LYS A 191 -12.41 -24.30 10.48
CA LYS A 191 -13.35 -25.36 10.86
C LYS A 191 -14.17 -24.97 12.08
#